data_6fb50b2ee49e16fe06a2f07d4e29b23c
#
_entry.id   6fb50b2ee49e16fe06a2f07d4e29b23c
#
_cell.length_a   1.000
_cell.length_b   1.000
_cell.length_c   1.000
_cell.angle_alpha   90.00
_cell.angle_beta   90.00
_cell.angle_gamma   90.00
#
_symmetry.space_group_name_H-M   'P 1'
#
loop_
_entity.id
_entity.type
_entity.pdbx_description
1 polymer ?
#
loop_
_entity_poly.entity_id
_entity_poly.type
_entity_poly.pdbx_seq_one_letter_code
_entity_poly.pdbx_strand_id
1 'polypeptide(L)'
;MIVVENIHKHFGGFRAVDGTSLEIKKNSITGLIGPNGAGKTTLFNVIAGVYKPTSGKVLLDDEDITDLPPHKLFQKGVLRTFQIPHEFSTMSVLENLMMVPGNQTGEKIINSWFRTRAIVNEEKKIRDKAIEVTKFLTIDHLLNEKAGNLSGGQKKLLELGRTMMVDAKIVLLDEVGAGVNRTLLKTIGDAILRLNKERGYTFCMIEHDMDFITKLCDPVIVLAEGKVLAEGKIKDIKKNEDVIEAYLGKGMKNTPKKSEVFT
;
A
#
# COMPACT_ATOMS: atom_id res chain seq x y z
N MET A 1 -0.53 -8.85 -11.39
CA MET A 1 0.59 -9.55 -10.72
C MET A 1 1.82 -8.65 -10.78
N ILE A 2 2.59 -8.53 -9.69
CA ILE A 2 3.92 -7.91 -9.73
C ILE A 2 4.98 -9.00 -9.50
N VAL A 3 5.99 -9.01 -10.34
CA VAL A 3 7.17 -9.86 -10.19
C VAL A 3 8.38 -8.95 -10.02
N VAL A 4 9.14 -9.20 -8.97
CA VAL A 4 10.41 -8.53 -8.67
C VAL A 4 11.51 -9.53 -8.96
N GLU A 5 12.44 -9.21 -9.88
CA GLU A 5 13.50 -10.10 -10.32
C GLU A 5 14.85 -9.53 -9.98
N ASN A 6 15.54 -10.17 -9.05
CA ASN A 6 16.92 -9.91 -8.66
C ASN A 6 17.21 -8.41 -8.45
N ILE A 7 16.32 -7.72 -7.72
CA ILE A 7 16.47 -6.29 -7.46
C ILE A 7 17.62 -6.05 -6.50
N HIS A 8 18.51 -5.16 -6.92
CA HIS A 8 19.53 -4.55 -6.08
C HIS A 8 19.26 -3.05 -5.94
N LYS A 9 19.39 -2.51 -4.74
CA LYS A 9 19.39 -1.07 -4.51
C LYS A 9 20.47 -0.69 -3.50
N HIS A 10 21.45 0.06 -3.97
CA HIS A 10 22.56 0.53 -3.17
C HIS A 10 22.48 2.05 -2.99
N PHE A 11 22.93 2.51 -1.82
CA PHE A 11 23.13 3.92 -1.50
C PHE A 11 24.61 4.09 -1.08
N GLY A 12 25.44 4.53 -2.02
CA GLY A 12 26.89 4.47 -1.82
C GLY A 12 27.38 3.04 -1.58
N GLY A 13 28.05 2.80 -0.45
CA GLY A 13 28.51 1.46 -0.06
C GLY A 13 27.45 0.59 0.62
N PHE A 14 26.28 1.15 0.98
CA PHE A 14 25.23 0.42 1.70
C PHE A 14 24.27 -0.28 0.73
N ARG A 15 24.12 -1.59 0.88
CA ARG A 15 23.20 -2.42 0.10
C ARG A 15 21.88 -2.54 0.83
N ALA A 16 20.92 -1.68 0.51
CA ALA A 16 19.62 -1.67 1.15
C ALA A 16 18.70 -2.82 0.65
N VAL A 17 18.84 -3.20 -0.62
CA VAL A 17 18.22 -4.41 -1.22
C VAL A 17 19.32 -5.10 -2.01
N ASP A 18 19.49 -6.40 -1.82
CA ASP A 18 20.63 -7.17 -2.34
C ASP A 18 20.21 -8.48 -3.00
N GLY A 19 19.67 -8.40 -4.22
CA GLY A 19 19.25 -9.56 -5.00
C GLY A 19 17.87 -10.10 -4.60
N THR A 20 16.97 -9.22 -4.19
CA THR A 20 15.60 -9.60 -3.83
C THR A 20 14.80 -10.01 -5.06
N SER A 21 14.21 -11.22 -4.98
CA SER A 21 13.20 -11.71 -5.93
C SER A 21 11.97 -12.15 -5.16
N LEU A 22 10.78 -11.70 -5.60
CA LEU A 22 9.49 -12.07 -5.02
C LEU A 22 8.34 -11.85 -6.00
N GLU A 23 7.19 -12.45 -5.70
CA GLU A 23 5.98 -12.32 -6.49
C GLU A 23 4.81 -11.86 -5.62
N ILE A 24 4.08 -10.84 -6.09
CA ILE A 24 2.81 -10.41 -5.50
C ILE A 24 1.70 -10.89 -6.45
N LYS A 25 1.01 -11.95 -6.04
CA LYS A 25 -0.02 -12.60 -6.85
C LYS A 25 -1.24 -11.70 -7.01
N LYS A 26 -1.88 -11.77 -8.17
CA LYS A 26 -3.15 -11.05 -8.40
C LYS A 26 -4.22 -11.52 -7.41
N ASN A 27 -5.02 -10.57 -6.93
CA ASN A 27 -6.09 -10.79 -5.96
C ASN A 27 -5.64 -11.37 -4.60
N SER A 28 -4.34 -11.24 -4.25
CA SER A 28 -3.84 -11.58 -2.92
C SER A 28 -3.71 -10.37 -2.02
N ILE A 29 -3.62 -10.61 -0.72
CA ILE A 29 -3.15 -9.66 0.29
C ILE A 29 -1.82 -10.21 0.80
N THR A 30 -0.72 -9.72 0.25
CA THR A 30 0.63 -10.17 0.60
C THR A 30 1.20 -9.33 1.73
N GLY A 31 1.68 -9.96 2.81
CA GLY A 31 2.40 -9.27 3.88
C GLY A 31 3.91 -9.24 3.61
N LEU A 32 4.54 -8.09 3.70
CA LEU A 32 5.99 -7.94 3.64
C LEU A 32 6.51 -7.53 5.01
N ILE A 33 7.06 -8.47 5.76
CA ILE A 33 7.55 -8.28 7.12
C ILE A 33 9.07 -8.42 7.21
N GLY A 34 9.64 -8.11 8.36
CA GLY A 34 11.07 -8.23 8.63
C GLY A 34 11.55 -7.17 9.61
N PRO A 35 12.76 -7.33 10.18
CA PRO A 35 13.32 -6.39 11.14
C PRO A 35 13.51 -4.98 10.55
N ASN A 36 13.76 -4.01 11.41
CA ASN A 36 14.12 -2.66 10.98
C ASN A 36 15.42 -2.70 10.17
N GLY A 37 15.47 -1.95 9.07
CA GLY A 37 16.62 -1.97 8.17
C GLY A 37 16.67 -3.14 7.18
N ALA A 38 15.69 -4.04 7.18
CA ALA A 38 15.63 -5.19 6.26
C ALA A 38 15.46 -4.82 4.78
N GLY A 39 15.20 -3.55 4.45
CA GLY A 39 15.04 -3.08 3.07
C GLY A 39 13.58 -2.98 2.58
N LYS A 40 12.57 -3.25 3.41
CA LYS A 40 11.14 -3.27 3.04
C LYS A 40 10.67 -1.97 2.35
N THR A 41 10.83 -0.84 3.02
CA THR A 41 10.43 0.47 2.47
C THR A 41 11.25 0.85 1.25
N THR A 42 12.53 0.46 1.19
CA THR A 42 13.37 0.66 0.00
C THR A 42 12.83 -0.13 -1.18
N LEU A 43 12.45 -1.39 -0.97
CA LEU A 43 11.84 -2.22 -2.01
C LEU A 43 10.50 -1.63 -2.49
N PHE A 44 9.64 -1.17 -1.58
CA PHE A 44 8.40 -0.47 -1.95
C PHE A 44 8.67 0.79 -2.77
N ASN A 45 9.71 1.57 -2.40
CA ASN A 45 10.13 2.74 -3.16
C ASN A 45 10.59 2.37 -4.58
N VAL A 46 11.25 1.22 -4.75
CA VAL A 46 11.65 0.74 -6.08
C VAL A 46 10.43 0.32 -6.89
N ILE A 47 9.52 -0.48 -6.34
CA ILE A 47 8.29 -0.93 -7.02
C ILE A 47 7.40 0.27 -7.40
N ALA A 48 7.33 1.29 -6.54
CA ALA A 48 6.54 2.51 -6.76
C ALA A 48 7.26 3.57 -7.64
N GLY A 49 8.46 3.27 -8.17
CA GLY A 49 9.21 4.15 -9.05
C GLY A 49 9.79 5.40 -8.38
N VAL A 50 9.80 5.44 -7.04
CA VAL A 50 10.42 6.54 -6.27
C VAL A 50 11.94 6.43 -6.33
N TYR A 51 12.47 5.20 -6.28
CA TYR A 51 13.89 4.92 -6.46
C TYR A 51 14.10 4.04 -7.68
N LYS A 52 15.07 4.41 -8.51
CA LYS A 52 15.59 3.52 -9.54
C LYS A 52 16.37 2.39 -8.88
N PRO A 53 16.16 1.11 -9.25
CA PRO A 53 17.02 0.03 -8.80
C PRO A 53 18.45 0.22 -9.32
N THR A 54 19.44 -0.35 -8.65
CA THR A 54 20.81 -0.42 -9.14
C THR A 54 20.92 -1.45 -10.27
N SER A 55 20.19 -2.56 -10.14
CA SER A 55 20.01 -3.61 -11.15
C SER A 55 18.77 -4.46 -10.82
N GLY A 56 18.40 -5.35 -11.74
CA GLY A 56 17.20 -6.18 -11.63
C GLY A 56 16.01 -5.56 -12.35
N LYS A 57 14.85 -6.20 -12.26
CA LYS A 57 13.62 -5.80 -12.96
C LYS A 57 12.40 -5.87 -12.06
N VAL A 58 11.40 -5.03 -12.37
CA VAL A 58 10.05 -5.10 -11.83
C VAL A 58 9.08 -5.24 -12.99
N LEU A 59 8.27 -6.29 -12.97
CA LEU A 59 7.28 -6.57 -14.01
C LEU A 59 5.87 -6.40 -13.42
N LEU A 60 4.96 -5.81 -14.18
CA LEU A 60 3.52 -5.74 -13.90
C LEU A 60 2.76 -6.46 -15.01
N ASP A 61 2.12 -7.59 -14.71
CA ASP A 61 1.43 -8.42 -15.71
C ASP A 61 2.32 -8.69 -16.94
N ASP A 62 3.58 -9.14 -16.70
CA ASP A 62 4.64 -9.43 -17.67
C ASP A 62 5.20 -8.19 -18.42
N GLU A 63 4.69 -7.00 -18.18
CA GLU A 63 5.23 -5.75 -18.71
C GLU A 63 6.35 -5.22 -17.82
N ASP A 64 7.52 -4.90 -18.39
CA ASP A 64 8.62 -4.28 -17.65
C ASP A 64 8.25 -2.83 -17.29
N ILE A 65 8.12 -2.59 -15.98
CA ILE A 65 7.82 -1.28 -15.40
C ILE A 65 9.02 -0.68 -14.66
N THR A 66 10.18 -1.30 -14.79
CA THR A 66 11.43 -0.83 -14.17
C THR A 66 11.70 0.62 -14.62
N ASP A 67 12.15 1.45 -13.71
CA ASP A 67 12.47 2.86 -13.98
C ASP A 67 11.31 3.76 -14.44
N LEU A 68 10.09 3.27 -14.50
CA LEU A 68 8.96 4.14 -14.77
C LEU A 68 8.73 5.11 -13.60
N PRO A 69 8.52 6.39 -13.88
CA PRO A 69 8.24 7.37 -12.82
C PRO A 69 6.87 7.13 -12.18
N PRO A 70 6.67 7.57 -10.91
CA PRO A 70 5.45 7.29 -10.14
C PRO A 70 4.14 7.65 -10.85
N HIS A 71 4.09 8.76 -11.60
CA HIS A 71 2.88 9.16 -12.31
C HIS A 71 2.49 8.18 -13.45
N LYS A 72 3.47 7.54 -14.11
CA LYS A 72 3.19 6.50 -15.11
C LYS A 72 2.76 5.19 -14.45
N LEU A 73 3.35 4.83 -13.31
CA LEU A 73 2.93 3.68 -12.52
C LEU A 73 1.51 3.85 -12.00
N PHE A 74 1.15 5.05 -11.53
CA PHE A 74 -0.22 5.41 -11.17
C PHE A 74 -1.20 5.16 -12.33
N GLN A 75 -0.88 5.61 -13.54
CA GLN A 75 -1.71 5.37 -14.73
C GLN A 75 -1.84 3.89 -15.09
N LYS A 76 -0.85 3.06 -14.73
CA LYS A 76 -0.88 1.60 -14.90
C LYS A 76 -1.60 0.87 -13.77
N GLY A 77 -2.05 1.59 -12.74
CA GLY A 77 -2.78 1.05 -11.59
C GLY A 77 -1.88 0.54 -10.46
N VAL A 78 -0.60 0.94 -10.42
CA VAL A 78 0.28 0.71 -9.27
C VAL A 78 0.18 1.91 -8.35
N LEU A 79 -0.41 1.73 -7.18
CA LEU A 79 -0.59 2.78 -6.19
C LEU A 79 0.20 2.47 -4.93
N ARG A 80 0.66 3.53 -4.27
CA ARG A 80 1.25 3.43 -2.95
C ARG A 80 0.61 4.42 -2.02
N THR A 81 0.27 3.97 -0.81
CA THR A 81 -0.06 4.86 0.30
C THR A 81 1.22 5.26 1.03
N PHE A 82 1.17 6.39 1.75
CA PHE A 82 2.29 6.86 2.54
C PHE A 82 2.05 6.55 4.02
N GLN A 83 3.13 6.40 4.78
CA GLN A 83 3.08 6.19 6.22
C GLN A 83 2.32 7.32 6.94
N ILE A 84 2.52 8.57 6.49
CA ILE A 84 1.76 9.74 6.94
C ILE A 84 0.74 10.08 5.85
N PRO A 85 -0.57 10.10 6.15
CA PRO A 85 -1.57 10.50 5.16
C PRO A 85 -1.34 11.92 4.67
N HIS A 86 -1.37 12.10 3.35
CA HIS A 86 -1.24 13.42 2.71
C HIS A 86 -2.60 13.86 2.16
N GLU A 87 -3.52 14.16 3.06
CA GLU A 87 -4.79 14.78 2.69
C GLU A 87 -4.62 16.28 2.43
N PHE A 88 -5.45 16.81 1.56
CA PHE A 88 -5.61 18.26 1.41
C PHE A 88 -6.49 18.77 2.56
N SER A 89 -5.86 19.20 3.64
CA SER A 89 -6.49 19.49 4.93
C SER A 89 -7.56 20.57 4.89
N THR A 90 -7.47 21.52 3.95
CA THR A 90 -8.45 22.59 3.74
C THR A 90 -9.65 22.20 2.91
N MET A 91 -9.56 21.09 2.17
CA MET A 91 -10.62 20.55 1.33
C MET A 91 -11.47 19.55 2.11
N SER A 92 -12.73 19.39 1.70
CA SER A 92 -13.62 18.37 2.25
C SER A 92 -13.17 16.94 1.86
N VAL A 93 -13.72 15.95 2.56
CA VAL A 93 -13.54 14.52 2.19
C VAL A 93 -13.96 14.27 0.75
N LEU A 94 -15.12 14.82 0.34
CA LEU A 94 -15.62 14.71 -1.02
C LEU A 94 -14.62 15.27 -2.05
N GLU A 95 -14.13 16.48 -1.84
CA GLU A 95 -13.18 17.14 -2.74
C GLU A 95 -11.85 16.38 -2.81
N ASN A 96 -11.35 15.86 -1.68
CA ASN A 96 -10.16 15.01 -1.64
C ASN A 96 -10.30 13.74 -2.48
N LEU A 97 -11.49 13.18 -2.58
CA LEU A 97 -11.76 12.01 -3.44
C LEU A 97 -11.91 12.43 -4.90
N MET A 98 -12.67 13.50 -5.18
CA MET A 98 -13.00 13.93 -6.54
C MET A 98 -11.77 14.39 -7.35
N MET A 99 -10.71 14.85 -6.69
CA MET A 99 -9.49 15.29 -7.37
C MET A 99 -8.53 14.16 -7.78
N VAL A 100 -8.79 12.90 -7.37
CA VAL A 100 -7.87 11.78 -7.62
C VAL A 100 -7.90 11.26 -9.06
N PRO A 101 -9.07 11.09 -9.73
CA PRO A 101 -9.11 10.65 -11.11
C PRO A 101 -8.36 11.63 -12.02
N GLY A 102 -7.37 11.12 -12.76
CA GLY A 102 -6.64 11.94 -13.72
C GLY A 102 -7.35 12.07 -15.08
N ASN A 103 -6.82 12.94 -15.95
CA ASN A 103 -7.34 13.20 -17.30
C ASN A 103 -8.80 13.71 -17.34
N GLN A 104 -9.23 14.43 -16.30
CA GLN A 104 -10.55 15.03 -16.30
C GLN A 104 -10.65 16.06 -17.42
N THR A 105 -11.77 16.04 -18.13
CA THR A 105 -11.99 16.94 -19.29
C THR A 105 -11.87 18.42 -18.92
N GLY A 106 -12.21 18.77 -17.66
CA GLY A 106 -12.11 20.11 -17.10
C GLY A 106 -10.68 20.60 -16.81
N GLU A 107 -9.67 19.72 -16.78
CA GLU A 107 -8.26 20.10 -16.55
C GLU A 107 -7.64 20.86 -17.76
N LYS A 108 -8.25 20.75 -18.93
CA LYS A 108 -7.77 21.47 -20.12
C LYS A 108 -8.25 22.92 -20.08
N ILE A 109 -7.32 23.89 -20.18
CA ILE A 109 -7.60 25.33 -20.07
C ILE A 109 -8.77 25.79 -20.97
N ILE A 110 -8.83 25.30 -22.22
CA ILE A 110 -9.91 25.64 -23.16
C ILE A 110 -11.26 25.11 -22.67
N ASN A 111 -11.27 23.91 -22.08
CA ASN A 111 -12.48 23.27 -21.61
C ASN A 111 -12.99 23.86 -20.29
N SER A 112 -12.11 24.39 -19.46
CA SER A 112 -12.49 25.04 -18.20
C SER A 112 -13.25 26.36 -18.43
N TRP A 113 -13.04 27.03 -19.56
CA TRP A 113 -13.77 28.24 -19.95
C TRP A 113 -15.19 27.95 -20.43
N PHE A 114 -15.38 26.79 -21.07
CA PHE A 114 -16.70 26.37 -21.57
C PHE A 114 -17.17 25.19 -20.69
N ARG A 115 -18.01 25.48 -19.69
CA ARG A 115 -18.64 24.45 -18.85
C ARG A 115 -19.60 23.60 -19.66
N THR A 116 -19.05 22.71 -20.51
CA THR A 116 -19.81 21.87 -21.42
C THR A 116 -20.65 20.83 -20.64
N ARG A 117 -21.75 20.36 -21.24
CA ARG A 117 -22.54 19.24 -20.65
C ARG A 117 -21.70 18.01 -20.39
N ALA A 118 -20.65 17.78 -21.18
CA ALA A 118 -19.73 16.66 -20.99
C ALA A 118 -18.98 16.78 -19.64
N ILE A 119 -18.45 17.97 -19.31
CA ILE A 119 -17.74 18.23 -18.05
C ILE A 119 -18.70 18.04 -16.86
N VAL A 120 -19.90 18.61 -16.93
CA VAL A 120 -20.90 18.47 -15.86
C VAL A 120 -21.27 17.01 -15.62
N ASN A 121 -21.44 16.22 -16.67
CA ASN A 121 -21.76 14.80 -16.57
C ASN A 121 -20.56 13.99 -16.00
N GLU A 122 -19.32 14.34 -16.37
CA GLU A 122 -18.11 13.71 -15.83
C GLU A 122 -17.95 14.03 -14.34
N GLU A 123 -18.05 15.30 -13.95
CA GLU A 123 -18.01 15.72 -12.53
C GLU A 123 -19.09 15.01 -11.70
N LYS A 124 -20.30 14.86 -12.25
CA LYS A 124 -21.37 14.12 -11.59
C LYS A 124 -20.99 12.66 -11.36
N LYS A 125 -20.47 11.97 -12.38
CA LYS A 125 -20.02 10.57 -12.25
C LYS A 125 -18.92 10.41 -11.20
N ILE A 126 -17.93 11.31 -11.18
CA ILE A 126 -16.85 11.30 -10.20
C ILE A 126 -17.40 11.54 -8.80
N ARG A 127 -18.34 12.49 -8.64
CA ARG A 127 -19.01 12.76 -7.37
C ARG A 127 -19.82 11.54 -6.88
N ASP A 128 -20.60 10.93 -7.77
CA ASP A 128 -21.40 9.74 -7.43
C ASP A 128 -20.49 8.57 -6.98
N LYS A 129 -19.36 8.36 -7.68
CA LYS A 129 -18.33 7.39 -7.28
C LYS A 129 -17.73 7.74 -5.93
N ALA A 130 -17.41 9.01 -5.65
CA ALA A 130 -16.86 9.44 -4.36
C ALA A 130 -17.86 9.19 -3.21
N ILE A 131 -19.16 9.43 -3.41
CA ILE A 131 -20.22 9.11 -2.46
C ILE A 131 -20.31 7.59 -2.21
N GLU A 132 -20.23 6.78 -3.27
CA GLU A 132 -20.21 5.31 -3.14
C GLU A 132 -19.00 4.85 -2.31
N VAL A 133 -17.81 5.42 -2.57
CA VAL A 133 -16.58 5.13 -1.84
C VAL A 133 -16.71 5.46 -0.36
N THR A 134 -17.25 6.63 -0.01
CA THR A 134 -17.43 7.01 1.40
C THR A 134 -18.41 6.09 2.13
N LYS A 135 -19.50 5.66 1.47
CA LYS A 135 -20.44 4.67 2.01
C LYS A 135 -19.76 3.30 2.20
N PHE A 136 -18.97 2.86 1.23
CA PHE A 136 -18.23 1.61 1.33
C PHE A 136 -17.29 1.61 2.54
N LEU A 137 -16.64 2.74 2.81
CA LEU A 137 -15.70 2.93 3.93
C LEU A 137 -16.37 3.36 5.23
N THR A 138 -17.69 3.52 5.25
CA THR A 138 -18.48 3.96 6.43
C THR A 138 -18.07 5.35 6.97
N ILE A 139 -17.62 6.22 6.08
CA ILE A 139 -17.26 7.63 6.37
C ILE A 139 -18.15 8.64 5.63
N ASP A 140 -19.31 8.22 5.13
CA ASP A 140 -20.24 9.06 4.39
C ASP A 140 -20.80 10.23 5.22
N HIS A 141 -20.91 10.03 6.54
CA HIS A 141 -21.28 11.09 7.49
C HIS A 141 -20.23 12.23 7.58
N LEU A 142 -19.01 12.01 7.09
CA LEU A 142 -17.91 13.00 7.05
C LEU A 142 -17.74 13.65 5.67
N LEU A 143 -18.63 13.37 4.72
CA LEU A 143 -18.49 13.76 3.31
C LEU A 143 -18.14 15.24 3.10
N ASN A 144 -18.76 16.13 3.86
CA ASN A 144 -18.59 17.57 3.77
C ASN A 144 -17.62 18.13 4.85
N GLU A 145 -17.06 17.27 5.71
CA GLU A 145 -16.10 17.67 6.72
C GLU A 145 -14.75 17.97 6.08
N LYS A 146 -14.02 18.97 6.59
CA LYS A 146 -12.65 19.25 6.17
C LYS A 146 -11.74 18.08 6.55
N ALA A 147 -10.94 17.60 5.60
CA ALA A 147 -10.05 16.47 5.84
C ALA A 147 -9.03 16.73 6.97
N GLY A 148 -8.66 17.98 7.21
CA GLY A 148 -7.81 18.36 8.33
C GLY A 148 -8.39 18.01 9.71
N ASN A 149 -9.73 18.03 9.86
CA ASN A 149 -10.44 17.74 11.10
C ASN A 149 -10.60 16.25 11.39
N LEU A 150 -10.27 15.39 10.43
CA LEU A 150 -10.39 13.94 10.59
C LEU A 150 -9.39 13.39 11.61
N SER A 151 -9.80 12.38 12.37
CA SER A 151 -8.88 11.61 13.19
C SER A 151 -7.86 10.85 12.32
N GLY A 152 -6.72 10.47 12.88
CA GLY A 152 -5.66 9.76 12.14
C GLY A 152 -6.17 8.54 11.35
N GLY A 153 -7.02 7.74 11.93
CA GLY A 153 -7.57 6.57 11.23
C GLY A 153 -8.66 6.92 10.20
N GLN A 154 -9.44 8.00 10.40
CA GLN A 154 -10.35 8.48 9.35
C GLN A 154 -9.55 9.01 8.15
N LYS A 155 -8.39 9.64 8.37
CA LYS A 155 -7.45 10.03 7.31
C LYS A 155 -6.92 8.82 6.55
N LYS A 156 -6.61 7.71 7.26
CA LYS A 156 -6.21 6.44 6.62
C LYS A 156 -7.33 5.82 5.79
N LEU A 157 -8.60 5.89 6.26
CA LEU A 157 -9.75 5.47 5.46
C LEU A 157 -9.94 6.36 4.24
N LEU A 158 -9.76 7.68 4.36
CA LEU A 158 -9.80 8.58 3.22
C LEU A 158 -8.69 8.26 2.20
N GLU A 159 -7.48 7.96 2.67
CA GLU A 159 -6.37 7.55 1.81
C GLU A 159 -6.69 6.24 1.06
N LEU A 160 -7.26 5.24 1.75
CA LEU A 160 -7.76 4.03 1.11
C LEU A 160 -8.86 4.34 0.08
N GLY A 161 -9.79 5.26 0.41
CA GLY A 161 -10.82 5.74 -0.50
C GLY A 161 -10.25 6.38 -1.76
N ARG A 162 -9.16 7.12 -1.65
CA ARG A 162 -8.47 7.68 -2.82
C ARG A 162 -8.00 6.59 -3.78
N THR A 163 -7.55 5.43 -3.28
CA THR A 163 -7.17 4.31 -4.15
C THR A 163 -8.37 3.71 -4.89
N MET A 164 -9.58 3.84 -4.33
CA MET A 164 -10.83 3.37 -4.97
C MET A 164 -11.35 4.32 -6.06
N MET A 165 -10.89 5.56 -6.10
CA MET A 165 -11.28 6.53 -7.13
C MET A 165 -10.65 6.24 -8.49
N VAL A 166 -9.63 5.40 -8.55
CA VAL A 166 -8.92 4.98 -9.77
C VAL A 166 -9.00 3.46 -9.94
N ASP A 167 -8.62 2.97 -11.11
CA ASP A 167 -8.62 1.53 -11.41
C ASP A 167 -7.28 0.91 -10.93
N ALA A 168 -7.20 0.72 -9.61
CA ALA A 168 -6.02 0.15 -8.99
C ALA A 168 -5.87 -1.35 -9.33
N LYS A 169 -4.72 -1.75 -9.89
CA LYS A 169 -4.33 -3.15 -10.06
C LYS A 169 -3.66 -3.69 -8.79
N ILE A 170 -2.84 -2.87 -8.17
CA ILE A 170 -2.17 -3.18 -6.91
C ILE A 170 -2.02 -1.93 -6.04
N VAL A 171 -2.20 -2.11 -4.75
CA VAL A 171 -2.01 -1.07 -3.73
C VAL A 171 -0.93 -1.53 -2.76
N LEU A 172 0.14 -0.75 -2.68
CA LEU A 172 1.24 -0.92 -1.72
C LEU A 172 0.89 -0.11 -0.47
N LEU A 173 0.66 -0.79 0.65
CA LEU A 173 0.26 -0.21 1.93
C LEU A 173 1.47 -0.17 2.87
N ASP A 174 1.87 1.02 3.32
CA ASP A 174 3.03 1.20 4.19
C ASP A 174 2.58 1.64 5.59
N GLU A 175 2.62 0.71 6.56
CA GLU A 175 2.29 0.92 7.98
C GLU A 175 0.93 1.61 8.21
N VAL A 176 -0.15 1.05 7.66
CA VAL A 176 -1.51 1.63 7.80
C VAL A 176 -2.00 1.65 9.24
N GLY A 177 -1.46 0.76 10.09
CA GLY A 177 -1.78 0.67 11.52
C GLY A 177 -1.08 1.71 12.40
N ALA A 178 -0.06 2.40 11.90
CA ALA A 178 0.72 3.35 12.70
C ALA A 178 -0.15 4.50 13.22
N GLY A 179 -0.19 4.67 14.55
CA GLY A 179 -0.97 5.73 15.21
C GLY A 179 -2.49 5.55 15.19
N VAL A 180 -2.99 4.38 14.82
CA VAL A 180 -4.42 4.06 14.74
C VAL A 180 -4.85 3.21 15.94
N ASN A 181 -5.99 3.56 16.57
CA ASN A 181 -6.53 2.73 17.64
C ASN A 181 -7.05 1.38 17.10
N ARG A 182 -7.14 0.36 17.98
CA ARG A 182 -7.53 -1.03 17.62
C ARG A 182 -8.88 -1.14 16.91
N THR A 183 -9.88 -0.34 17.33
CA THR A 183 -11.21 -0.38 16.71
C THR A 183 -11.14 0.08 15.24
N LEU A 184 -10.45 1.16 14.99
CA LEU A 184 -10.32 1.74 13.65
C LEU A 184 -9.38 0.91 12.77
N LEU A 185 -8.33 0.32 13.36
CA LEU A 185 -7.46 -0.64 12.66
C LEU A 185 -8.29 -1.86 12.17
N LYS A 186 -9.21 -2.35 12.99
CA LYS A 186 -10.15 -3.39 12.58
C LYS A 186 -11.01 -2.92 11.39
N THR A 187 -11.57 -1.72 11.44
CA THR A 187 -12.38 -1.16 10.34
C THR A 187 -11.57 -1.05 9.04
N ILE A 188 -10.31 -0.59 9.12
CA ILE A 188 -9.40 -0.54 7.96
C ILE A 188 -9.15 -1.95 7.42
N GLY A 189 -8.86 -2.92 8.28
CA GLY A 189 -8.64 -4.31 7.89
C GLY A 189 -9.86 -4.94 7.21
N ASP A 190 -11.06 -4.70 7.76
CA ASP A 190 -12.30 -5.19 7.17
C ASP A 190 -12.56 -4.53 5.79
N ALA A 191 -12.23 -3.24 5.62
CA ALA A 191 -12.32 -2.57 4.33
C ALA A 191 -11.34 -3.15 3.30
N ILE A 192 -10.08 -3.43 3.69
CA ILE A 192 -9.07 -4.08 2.83
C ILE A 192 -9.55 -5.47 2.39
N LEU A 193 -10.07 -6.29 3.32
CA LEU A 193 -10.62 -7.62 3.01
C LEU A 193 -11.81 -7.54 2.04
N ARG A 194 -12.71 -6.59 2.24
CA ARG A 194 -13.85 -6.38 1.34
C ARG A 194 -13.39 -5.92 -0.05
N LEU A 195 -12.44 -4.99 -0.14
CA LEU A 195 -11.88 -4.56 -1.43
C LEU A 195 -11.21 -5.72 -2.18
N ASN A 196 -10.48 -6.56 -1.47
CA ASN A 196 -9.86 -7.74 -2.07
C ASN A 196 -10.92 -8.74 -2.56
N LYS A 197 -11.90 -9.11 -1.70
CA LYS A 197 -12.90 -10.14 -2.02
C LYS A 197 -13.98 -9.67 -3.00
N GLU A 198 -14.50 -8.45 -2.82
CA GLU A 198 -15.64 -7.94 -3.58
C GLU A 198 -15.22 -7.23 -4.87
N ARG A 199 -14.03 -6.64 -4.88
CA ARG A 199 -13.53 -5.81 -5.98
C ARG A 199 -12.26 -6.34 -6.66
N GLY A 200 -11.68 -7.45 -6.17
CA GLY A 200 -10.50 -8.09 -6.75
C GLY A 200 -9.21 -7.27 -6.61
N TYR A 201 -9.12 -6.39 -5.61
CA TYR A 201 -7.91 -5.62 -5.37
C TYR A 201 -6.75 -6.53 -4.94
N THR A 202 -5.57 -6.22 -5.43
CA THR A 202 -4.32 -6.83 -4.96
C THR A 202 -3.66 -5.87 -3.97
N PHE A 203 -3.23 -6.39 -2.83
CA PHE A 203 -2.52 -5.61 -1.83
C PHE A 203 -1.16 -6.23 -1.53
N CYS A 204 -0.16 -5.38 -1.31
CA CYS A 204 1.05 -5.75 -0.58
C CYS A 204 1.23 -4.76 0.55
N MET A 205 1.39 -5.25 1.78
CA MET A 205 1.49 -4.38 2.95
C MET A 205 2.73 -4.63 3.78
N ILE A 206 3.35 -3.53 4.22
CA ILE A 206 4.35 -3.54 5.27
C ILE A 206 3.64 -3.22 6.57
N GLU A 207 3.75 -4.09 7.56
CA GLU A 207 3.16 -3.92 8.87
C GLU A 207 4.02 -4.56 9.97
N HIS A 208 3.86 -4.03 11.18
CA HIS A 208 4.53 -4.54 12.37
C HIS A 208 3.56 -5.23 13.34
N ASP A 209 2.25 -5.00 13.21
CA ASP A 209 1.22 -5.68 13.99
C ASP A 209 0.99 -7.09 13.43
N MET A 210 1.51 -8.07 14.16
CA MET A 210 1.46 -9.48 13.74
C MET A 210 0.07 -10.07 13.78
N ASP A 211 -0.85 -9.53 14.58
CA ASP A 211 -2.24 -9.96 14.61
C ASP A 211 -2.97 -9.47 13.37
N PHE A 212 -2.67 -8.22 12.97
CA PHE A 212 -3.20 -7.64 11.74
C PHE A 212 -2.73 -8.40 10.49
N ILE A 213 -1.43 -8.71 10.41
CA ILE A 213 -0.85 -9.55 9.34
C ILE A 213 -1.48 -10.94 9.34
N THR A 214 -1.60 -11.59 10.50
CA THR A 214 -2.16 -12.94 10.61
C THR A 214 -3.62 -13.00 10.12
N LYS A 215 -4.38 -11.93 10.35
CA LYS A 215 -5.79 -11.83 9.95
C LYS A 215 -5.97 -11.59 8.45
N LEU A 216 -5.08 -10.82 7.83
CA LEU A 216 -5.28 -10.29 6.48
C LEU A 216 -4.44 -10.96 5.42
N CYS A 217 -3.19 -11.33 5.72
CA CYS A 217 -2.19 -11.66 4.71
C CYS A 217 -2.05 -13.16 4.48
N ASP A 218 -2.09 -13.54 3.21
CA ASP A 218 -1.67 -14.84 2.67
C ASP A 218 -1.26 -14.65 1.20
N PRO A 219 0.03 -14.83 0.85
CA PRO A 219 1.17 -15.22 1.68
C PRO A 219 1.80 -14.07 2.51
N VAL A 220 2.76 -14.43 3.36
CA VAL A 220 3.67 -13.51 4.04
C VAL A 220 5.09 -13.76 3.55
N ILE A 221 5.78 -12.69 3.18
CA ILE A 221 7.17 -12.67 2.73
C ILE A 221 8.00 -11.99 3.82
N VAL A 222 9.08 -12.64 4.25
CA VAL A 222 10.01 -12.09 5.23
C VAL A 222 11.26 -11.58 4.54
N LEU A 223 11.56 -10.29 4.75
CA LEU A 223 12.81 -9.68 4.31
C LEU A 223 13.79 -9.58 5.47
N ALA A 224 15.05 -9.92 5.22
CA ALA A 224 16.15 -9.68 6.14
C ALA A 224 17.42 -9.34 5.35
N GLU A 225 18.19 -8.35 5.81
CA GLU A 225 19.46 -7.93 5.17
C GLU A 225 19.33 -7.68 3.65
N GLY A 226 18.20 -7.12 3.22
CA GLY A 226 17.92 -6.82 1.80
C GLY A 226 17.57 -8.03 0.93
N LYS A 227 17.29 -9.21 1.50
CA LYS A 227 16.96 -10.46 0.79
C LYS A 227 15.68 -11.08 1.32
N VAL A 228 15.02 -11.87 0.48
CA VAL A 228 13.92 -12.73 0.94
C VAL A 228 14.50 -13.86 1.77
N LEU A 229 14.10 -13.93 3.03
CA LEU A 229 14.52 -14.96 3.98
C LEU A 229 13.56 -16.16 3.96
N ALA A 230 12.24 -15.88 3.90
CA ALA A 230 11.21 -16.89 3.87
C ALA A 230 9.95 -16.36 3.21
N GLU A 231 9.14 -17.26 2.64
CA GLU A 231 7.80 -16.98 2.12
C GLU A 231 6.86 -18.13 2.46
N GLY A 232 5.64 -17.81 2.86
CA GLY A 232 4.64 -18.83 3.18
C GLY A 232 3.50 -18.32 4.02
N LYS A 233 2.74 -19.25 4.61
CA LYS A 233 1.67 -18.88 5.56
C LYS A 233 2.27 -18.37 6.86
N ILE A 234 1.63 -17.40 7.47
CA ILE A 234 2.11 -16.80 8.73
C ILE A 234 2.37 -17.84 9.85
N LYS A 235 1.59 -18.93 9.88
CA LYS A 235 1.78 -20.01 10.87
C LYS A 235 3.11 -20.74 10.71
N ASP A 236 3.58 -20.87 9.48
CA ASP A 236 4.85 -21.54 9.16
C ASP A 236 6.02 -20.54 9.37
N ILE A 237 5.83 -19.29 8.96
CA ILE A 237 6.77 -18.18 9.18
C ILE A 237 7.09 -18.02 10.68
N LYS A 238 6.08 -18.04 11.57
CA LYS A 238 6.27 -17.93 13.03
C LYS A 238 7.09 -19.08 13.65
N LYS A 239 7.22 -20.21 12.95
CA LYS A 239 7.98 -21.38 13.41
C LYS A 239 9.36 -21.48 12.76
N ASN A 240 9.65 -20.68 11.77
CA ASN A 240 10.90 -20.72 11.03
C ASN A 240 12.04 -20.17 11.92
N GLU A 241 13.07 -20.98 12.16
CA GLU A 241 14.17 -20.64 13.05
C GLU A 241 15.00 -19.47 12.52
N ASP A 242 15.23 -19.40 11.20
CA ASP A 242 15.96 -18.31 10.57
C ASP A 242 15.22 -16.98 10.73
N VAL A 243 13.88 -17.02 10.62
CA VAL A 243 13.04 -15.83 10.83
C VAL A 243 13.12 -15.37 12.28
N ILE A 244 13.00 -16.30 13.24
CA ILE A 244 13.12 -16.00 14.67
C ILE A 244 14.49 -15.38 14.97
N GLU A 245 15.57 -15.97 14.44
CA GLU A 245 16.95 -15.45 14.61
C GLU A 245 17.11 -14.05 14.00
N ALA A 246 16.53 -13.79 12.83
CA ALA A 246 16.59 -12.48 12.19
C ALA A 246 15.93 -11.36 13.03
N TYR A 247 14.86 -11.68 13.76
CA TYR A 247 14.18 -10.72 14.65
C TYR A 247 14.90 -10.54 16.00
N LEU A 248 15.52 -11.60 16.53
CA LEU A 248 16.21 -11.55 17.82
C LEU A 248 17.66 -11.05 17.74
N GLY A 249 18.24 -11.08 16.53
CA GLY A 249 19.65 -10.79 16.29
C GLY A 249 20.56 -12.00 16.54
N LYS A 250 21.64 -12.09 15.76
CA LYS A 250 22.66 -13.15 15.88
C LYS A 250 23.35 -13.04 17.26
N GLY A 251 22.95 -13.85 18.21
CA GLY A 251 23.62 -13.89 19.53
C GLY A 251 22.75 -14.31 20.71
N MET A 252 21.43 -14.37 20.57
CA MET A 252 20.54 -14.82 21.65
C MET A 252 20.19 -16.31 21.50
N LYS A 253 21.20 -17.18 21.50
CA LYS A 253 20.97 -18.64 21.53
C LYS A 253 20.61 -19.21 22.90
N ASN A 254 20.42 -18.36 23.95
CA ASN A 254 20.05 -18.81 25.28
C ASN A 254 18.75 -18.11 25.73
N THR A 255 17.67 -18.87 25.64
CA THR A 255 16.37 -18.66 26.25
C THR A 255 15.56 -17.43 25.80
N PRO A 256 14.67 -17.55 24.85
CA PRO A 256 13.44 -16.78 24.94
C PRO A 256 12.21 -17.65 24.88
N LYS A 257 11.19 -17.25 25.63
CA LYS A 257 9.84 -17.75 25.41
C LYS A 257 9.41 -17.38 23.99
N LYS A 258 9.18 -18.39 23.15
CA LYS A 258 8.76 -18.28 21.72
C LYS A 258 7.54 -17.37 21.47
N SER A 259 6.93 -16.82 22.53
CA SER A 259 5.73 -15.95 22.48
C SER A 259 6.00 -14.44 22.43
N GLU A 260 7.25 -13.99 22.64
CA GLU A 260 7.53 -12.54 22.78
C GLU A 260 8.07 -11.89 21.51
N VAL A 261 8.43 -12.68 20.50
CA VAL A 261 9.01 -12.17 19.23
C VAL A 261 7.95 -11.55 18.30
N PHE A 262 6.68 -11.88 18.54
CA PHE A 262 5.57 -11.50 17.64
C PHE A 262 4.39 -10.81 18.35
N THR A 263 4.63 -10.18 19.53
CA THR A 263 3.63 -9.35 20.23
C THR A 263 3.86 -7.83 19.95
#